data_f81977d6ce7c06115c9093c1d47e022d
#
_entry.id   f81977d6ce7c06115c9093c1d47e022d
#
_cell.length_a   1.000
_cell.length_b   1.000
_cell.length_c   1.000
_cell.angle_alpha   90.00
_cell.angle_beta   90.00
_cell.angle_gamma   90.00
#
_symmetry.space_group_name_H-M   'P 1'
#
loop_
_entity.id
_entity.type
_entity.pdbx_description
1 polymer ?
#
loop_
_entity_poly.entity_id
_entity_poly.type
_entity_poly.pdbx_seq_one_letter_code
_entity_poly.pdbx_strand_id
1 'polypeptide(L)'
;MYTVQNKVLPGAYINFVSAARASATLGDRGTAAFPLSLDWGPENEVVTIENSEFQKGSLALTGYAYTADELRPLREIFANAKTLHLFRLNSGGAKAACKYAEAKYPGKIGNELKIVIQQNEGFTASTNEVYDVSTYIDTTLVDTQKAVKAVADLTDNDYLHWKGSEALTENAGLLLTGGTTGAVQDAAYQTFLDKIEPYSFNAVGCDTKNSTVKGLFANWTRRLRDEQGVKFQCVLHGYPAADYEGVISVKNGLVGASDDPSAVYWTTGAESACAVNRSMTNSTYTGEYDIDTNYTQTQLEKAIKAGEFTFHRVGDQTRVLTDINTFVSVTDEKSADFSSNQVMRVLDQIANDIASLFNSKYLGKVQNDASGRVSLWSDIVAHHTQLQTIRAIENFDSSSVTVSQGDMKKSVAVEDHVQPVSAMEQLYMKVIVE
;
A
#
# COMPACT_ATOMS: atom_id res chain seq x y z
N MET A 1 27.38 22.17 12.32
CA MET A 1 28.58 22.13 13.15
C MET A 1 29.79 22.07 12.24
N TYR A 2 30.82 22.92 12.44
CA TYR A 2 32.06 22.75 11.66
C TYR A 2 32.68 21.41 12.00
N THR A 3 32.86 20.56 11.03
CA THR A 3 33.46 19.22 11.23
C THR A 3 34.97 19.28 11.44
N VAL A 4 35.62 20.38 11.03
CA VAL A 4 37.05 20.60 11.22
C VAL A 4 37.27 22.05 11.64
N GLN A 5 37.81 22.28 12.86
CA GLN A 5 38.13 23.58 13.40
C GLN A 5 39.65 23.82 13.45
N ASN A 6 40.33 23.62 12.31
CA ASN A 6 41.79 23.67 12.20
C ASN A 6 42.31 24.93 11.50
N LYS A 7 41.54 26.04 11.55
CA LYS A 7 41.96 27.33 10.96
C LYS A 7 42.93 28.03 11.90
N VAL A 8 44.06 28.46 11.38
CA VAL A 8 45.12 29.11 12.14
C VAL A 8 45.07 30.62 12.05
N LEU A 9 44.51 31.16 10.94
CA LEU A 9 44.43 32.61 10.75
C LEU A 9 43.26 33.23 11.49
N PRO A 10 43.39 34.38 12.12
CA PRO A 10 42.25 35.16 12.63
C PRO A 10 41.29 35.53 11.48
N GLY A 11 39.99 35.21 11.63
CA GLY A 11 38.98 35.50 10.62
C GLY A 11 37.63 34.90 10.96
N ALA A 12 36.58 35.41 10.32
CA ALA A 12 35.23 34.83 10.40
C ALA A 12 35.09 33.68 9.40
N TYR A 13 34.86 32.51 9.92
CA TYR A 13 34.65 31.29 9.10
C TYR A 13 33.17 30.92 9.18
N ILE A 14 32.38 31.32 8.16
CA ILE A 14 30.95 31.11 8.08
C ILE A 14 30.67 29.95 7.16
N ASN A 15 30.05 28.90 7.68
CA ASN A 15 29.59 27.76 6.89
C ASN A 15 28.06 27.79 6.81
N PHE A 16 27.55 27.87 5.60
CA PHE A 16 26.11 27.75 5.35
C PHE A 16 25.77 26.25 5.18
N VAL A 17 25.13 25.68 6.18
CA VAL A 17 24.50 24.36 6.08
C VAL A 17 23.00 24.57 5.87
N SER A 18 22.46 23.95 4.85
CA SER A 18 21.01 23.85 4.71
C SER A 18 20.50 23.02 5.88
N ALA A 19 19.85 23.66 6.84
CA ALA A 19 18.95 22.92 7.70
C ALA A 19 17.83 22.41 6.77
N ALA A 20 17.59 21.11 6.75
CA ALA A 20 16.39 20.57 6.13
C ALA A 20 15.20 21.26 6.82
N ARG A 21 14.69 22.33 6.20
CA ARG A 21 13.44 22.95 6.63
C ARG A 21 12.36 21.95 6.25
N ALA A 22 11.51 21.57 7.19
CA ALA A 22 10.21 21.05 6.85
C ALA A 22 9.56 22.09 5.95
N SER A 23 9.57 21.86 4.66
CA SER A 23 8.89 22.71 3.68
C SER A 23 7.49 22.14 3.48
N ALA A 24 6.53 22.99 3.21
CA ALA A 24 5.20 22.59 2.77
C ALA A 24 5.30 22.04 1.34
N THR A 25 5.88 20.85 1.18
CA THR A 25 5.97 20.14 -0.09
C THR A 25 4.83 19.12 -0.17
N LEU A 26 4.32 18.92 -1.37
CA LEU A 26 3.31 17.87 -1.62
C LEU A 26 3.90 16.51 -1.26
N GLY A 27 3.15 15.73 -0.46
CA GLY A 27 3.51 14.37 -0.10
C GLY A 27 3.46 13.44 -1.32
N ASP A 28 4.36 12.45 -1.33
CA ASP A 28 4.36 11.41 -2.36
C ASP A 28 3.16 10.47 -2.20
N ARG A 29 2.64 9.98 -3.34
CA ARG A 29 1.57 9.00 -3.42
C ARG A 29 2.09 7.70 -4.02
N GLY A 30 1.37 6.61 -3.79
CA GLY A 30 1.67 5.29 -4.33
C GLY A 30 1.81 4.20 -3.28
N THR A 31 1.42 4.47 -2.03
CA THR A 31 1.44 3.47 -0.96
C THR A 31 0.06 2.85 -0.82
N ALA A 32 -0.02 1.53 -1.02
CA ALA A 32 -1.21 0.71 -0.81
C ALA A 32 -1.07 -0.15 0.44
N ALA A 33 -2.20 -0.54 1.04
CA ALA A 33 -2.27 -1.54 2.09
C ALA A 33 -3.24 -2.65 1.67
N PHE A 34 -2.86 -3.91 1.88
CA PHE A 34 -3.72 -5.03 1.46
C PHE A 34 -3.49 -6.29 2.31
N PRO A 35 -4.56 -6.92 2.85
CA PRO A 35 -4.47 -8.22 3.50
C PRO A 35 -4.72 -9.34 2.48
N LEU A 36 -3.85 -10.35 2.45
CA LEU A 36 -3.97 -11.50 1.56
C LEU A 36 -3.81 -12.83 2.30
N SER A 37 -4.45 -13.88 1.79
CA SER A 37 -4.13 -15.25 2.19
C SER A 37 -2.86 -15.70 1.47
N LEU A 38 -1.85 -16.14 2.22
CA LEU A 38 -0.54 -16.53 1.70
C LEU A 38 -0.12 -17.89 2.25
N ASP A 39 0.60 -18.66 1.44
CA ASP A 39 1.12 -19.96 1.83
C ASP A 39 2.50 -19.91 2.50
N TRP A 40 3.06 -18.72 2.63
CA TRP A 40 4.37 -18.43 3.18
C TRP A 40 4.44 -17.01 3.70
N GLY A 41 5.43 -16.71 4.53
CA GLY A 41 5.69 -15.38 5.07
C GLY A 41 5.26 -15.23 6.55
N PRO A 42 5.64 -14.12 7.19
CA PRO A 42 5.35 -13.88 8.61
C PRO A 42 3.84 -13.79 8.87
N GLU A 43 3.43 -14.33 10.01
CA GLU A 43 2.06 -14.23 10.50
C GLU A 43 1.91 -13.04 11.46
N ASN A 44 0.75 -12.38 11.42
CA ASN A 44 0.40 -11.27 12.32
C ASN A 44 1.36 -10.05 12.27
N GLU A 45 2.03 -9.86 11.17
CA GLU A 45 2.94 -8.73 10.93
C GLU A 45 2.61 -8.04 9.62
N VAL A 46 2.85 -6.72 9.58
CA VAL A 46 2.77 -5.94 8.34
C VAL A 46 4.14 -5.94 7.69
N VAL A 47 4.22 -6.42 6.47
CA VAL A 47 5.45 -6.42 5.67
C VAL A 47 5.37 -5.31 4.64
N THR A 48 6.34 -4.41 4.64
CA THR A 48 6.45 -3.35 3.62
C THR A 48 7.27 -3.84 2.45
N ILE A 49 6.74 -3.74 1.26
CA ILE A 49 7.34 -4.22 0.01
C ILE A 49 7.42 -3.04 -0.97
N GLU A 50 8.61 -2.79 -1.49
CA GLU A 50 8.80 -1.83 -2.58
C GLU A 50 8.66 -2.54 -3.93
N ASN A 51 7.96 -1.91 -4.88
CA ASN A 51 7.76 -2.45 -6.24
C ASN A 51 9.08 -2.79 -6.93
N SER A 52 10.10 -1.93 -6.75
CA SER A 52 11.43 -2.13 -7.34
C SER A 52 12.15 -3.39 -6.87
N GLU A 53 11.80 -3.91 -5.69
CA GLU A 53 12.43 -5.08 -5.08
C GLU A 53 11.57 -6.34 -5.17
N PHE A 54 10.27 -6.19 -5.40
CA PHE A 54 9.31 -7.29 -5.39
C PHE A 54 9.67 -8.40 -6.38
N GLN A 55 10.04 -8.06 -7.60
CA GLN A 55 10.39 -9.07 -8.61
C GLN A 55 11.56 -9.96 -8.20
N LYS A 56 12.57 -9.40 -7.53
CA LYS A 56 13.76 -10.13 -7.07
C LYS A 56 13.53 -10.88 -5.76
N GLY A 57 12.73 -10.29 -4.88
CA GLY A 57 12.47 -10.80 -3.53
C GLY A 57 11.25 -11.70 -3.40
N SER A 58 10.46 -11.87 -4.46
CA SER A 58 9.16 -12.58 -4.40
C SER A 58 9.28 -13.99 -3.82
N LEU A 59 10.30 -14.74 -4.22
CA LEU A 59 10.52 -16.12 -3.77
C LEU A 59 10.79 -16.21 -2.25
N ALA A 60 11.65 -15.36 -1.73
CA ALA A 60 11.95 -15.32 -0.29
C ALA A 60 10.74 -14.82 0.54
N LEU A 61 9.99 -13.86 -0.01
CA LEU A 61 8.87 -13.23 0.67
C LEU A 61 7.62 -14.09 0.72
N THR A 62 7.30 -14.77 -0.39
CA THR A 62 6.01 -15.46 -0.60
C THR A 62 6.15 -16.96 -0.87
N GLY A 63 7.36 -17.46 -1.09
CA GLY A 63 7.62 -18.84 -1.50
C GLY A 63 7.35 -19.12 -2.97
N TYR A 64 6.95 -18.11 -3.76
CA TYR A 64 6.61 -18.25 -5.17
C TYR A 64 7.50 -17.38 -6.06
N ALA A 65 7.83 -17.90 -7.24
CA ALA A 65 8.48 -17.09 -8.26
C ALA A 65 7.57 -15.94 -8.73
N TYR A 66 8.15 -14.81 -9.11
CA TYR A 66 7.39 -13.61 -9.52
C TYR A 66 6.31 -13.88 -10.57
N THR A 67 6.55 -14.82 -11.50
CA THR A 67 5.63 -15.17 -12.58
C THR A 67 4.55 -16.19 -12.19
N ALA A 68 4.56 -16.69 -10.95
CA ALA A 68 3.57 -17.66 -10.48
C ALA A 68 2.15 -17.05 -10.45
N ASP A 69 1.13 -17.86 -10.73
CA ASP A 69 -0.26 -17.41 -10.74
C ASP A 69 -0.74 -16.93 -9.35
N GLU A 70 -0.21 -17.52 -8.29
CA GLU A 70 -0.49 -17.15 -6.91
C GLU A 70 -0.08 -15.72 -6.58
N LEU A 71 0.87 -15.14 -7.32
CA LEU A 71 1.32 -13.75 -7.14
C LEU A 71 0.60 -12.74 -8.05
N ARG A 72 -0.37 -13.19 -8.85
CA ARG A 72 -1.19 -12.29 -9.68
C ARG A 72 -1.82 -11.15 -8.87
N PRO A 73 -2.42 -11.36 -7.68
CA PRO A 73 -2.93 -10.27 -6.86
C PRO A 73 -1.89 -9.19 -6.54
N LEU A 74 -0.67 -9.60 -6.21
CA LEU A 74 0.42 -8.66 -5.91
C LEU A 74 0.88 -7.92 -7.16
N ARG A 75 1.00 -8.60 -8.31
CA ARG A 75 1.34 -7.95 -9.58
C ARG A 75 0.29 -6.94 -10.01
N GLU A 76 -1.00 -7.23 -9.78
CA GLU A 76 -2.11 -6.29 -10.03
C GLU A 76 -1.95 -5.00 -9.22
N ILE A 77 -1.68 -5.12 -7.92
CA ILE A 77 -1.45 -3.95 -7.06
C ILE A 77 -0.21 -3.17 -7.55
N PHE A 78 0.89 -3.88 -7.79
CA PHE A 78 2.14 -3.29 -8.23
C PHE A 78 2.17 -2.83 -9.69
N ALA A 79 1.13 -3.10 -10.47
CA ALA A 79 0.98 -2.46 -11.79
C ALA A 79 0.94 -0.92 -11.68
N ASN A 80 0.55 -0.40 -10.52
CA ASN A 80 0.47 1.05 -10.28
C ASN A 80 1.15 1.49 -8.97
N ALA A 81 1.01 0.72 -7.88
CA ALA A 81 1.57 1.09 -6.57
C ALA A 81 3.10 1.07 -6.56
N LYS A 82 3.69 1.97 -5.76
CA LYS A 82 5.14 2.02 -5.48
C LYS A 82 5.51 1.14 -4.30
N THR A 83 4.72 1.23 -3.23
CA THR A 83 4.92 0.55 -1.95
C THR A 83 3.65 -0.18 -1.55
N LEU A 84 3.77 -1.37 -1.01
CA LEU A 84 2.67 -2.15 -0.46
C LEU A 84 2.94 -2.54 0.98
N HIS A 85 2.01 -2.22 1.87
CA HIS A 85 1.92 -2.80 3.20
C HIS A 85 1.07 -4.06 3.14
N LEU A 86 1.73 -5.20 3.11
CA LEU A 86 1.11 -6.51 2.99
C LEU A 86 0.92 -7.14 4.37
N PHE A 87 -0.24 -7.75 4.60
CA PHE A 87 -0.53 -8.53 5.80
C PHE A 87 -1.02 -9.93 5.42
N ARG A 88 -0.47 -10.97 6.07
CA ARG A 88 -0.92 -12.34 5.90
C ARG A 88 -2.13 -12.62 6.78
N LEU A 89 -3.29 -12.92 6.17
CA LEU A 89 -4.56 -13.17 6.87
C LEU A 89 -4.64 -14.54 7.54
N ASN A 90 -4.13 -15.57 6.88
CA ASN A 90 -4.18 -16.93 7.40
C ASN A 90 -3.05 -17.17 8.41
N SER A 91 -3.40 -17.77 9.53
CA SER A 91 -2.48 -18.06 10.63
C SER A 91 -2.77 -19.41 11.29
N GLY A 92 -1.87 -19.86 12.18
CA GLY A 92 -2.03 -21.11 12.92
C GLY A 92 -1.73 -22.36 12.09
N GLY A 93 -1.02 -22.23 10.98
CA GLY A 93 -0.45 -23.35 10.25
C GLY A 93 0.73 -24.00 10.97
N ALA A 94 1.19 -25.14 10.47
CA ALA A 94 2.39 -25.82 10.96
C ALA A 94 3.60 -25.49 10.07
N LYS A 95 4.79 -25.42 10.67
CA LYS A 95 6.06 -25.37 9.95
C LYS A 95 6.46 -26.76 9.47
N ALA A 96 6.91 -26.85 8.23
CA ALA A 96 7.56 -28.06 7.77
C ALA A 96 8.91 -28.24 8.47
N ALA A 97 9.31 -29.47 8.74
CA ALA A 97 10.56 -29.76 9.44
C ALA A 97 11.22 -31.04 8.93
N CYS A 98 12.51 -31.12 9.12
CA CYS A 98 13.30 -32.34 9.01
C CYS A 98 14.25 -32.47 10.22
N LYS A 99 15.13 -33.46 10.22
CA LYS A 99 16.07 -33.67 11.32
C LYS A 99 17.09 -32.54 11.51
N TYR A 100 17.37 -31.73 10.47
CA TYR A 100 18.39 -30.69 10.49
C TYR A 100 17.82 -29.26 10.61
N ALA A 101 16.57 -29.05 10.17
CA ALA A 101 16.00 -27.71 10.10
C ALA A 101 14.47 -27.72 10.20
N GLU A 102 13.93 -26.55 10.46
CA GLU A 102 12.52 -26.26 10.26
C GLU A 102 12.34 -25.08 9.30
N ALA A 103 11.22 -25.03 8.63
CA ALA A 103 10.85 -23.90 7.79
C ALA A 103 10.75 -22.61 8.62
N LYS A 104 11.22 -21.48 8.07
CA LYS A 104 11.16 -20.18 8.74
C LYS A 104 9.73 -19.79 9.09
N TYR A 105 8.79 -20.05 8.18
CA TYR A 105 7.37 -19.73 8.33
C TYR A 105 6.49 -20.97 8.22
N PRO A 106 5.30 -20.98 8.86
CA PRO A 106 4.31 -22.00 8.63
C PRO A 106 3.70 -21.85 7.24
N GLY A 107 3.32 -22.97 6.61
CA GLY A 107 2.71 -22.97 5.29
C GLY A 107 3.08 -24.20 4.47
N LYS A 108 2.27 -24.49 3.46
CA LYS A 108 2.51 -25.63 2.56
C LYS A 108 3.82 -25.48 1.76
N ILE A 109 4.27 -24.26 1.50
CA ILE A 109 5.54 -23.97 0.83
C ILE A 109 6.74 -24.57 1.58
N GLY A 110 6.66 -24.68 2.91
CA GLY A 110 7.69 -25.35 3.67
C GLY A 110 7.98 -26.78 3.24
N ASN A 111 7.00 -27.49 2.64
CA ASN A 111 7.18 -28.85 2.14
C ASN A 111 7.95 -28.92 0.81
N GLU A 112 8.11 -27.79 0.11
CA GLU A 112 8.91 -27.66 -1.12
C GLU A 112 10.40 -27.39 -0.80
N LEU A 113 10.73 -27.17 0.49
CA LEU A 113 12.09 -26.94 0.91
C LEU A 113 12.86 -28.26 0.99
N LYS A 114 14.05 -28.26 0.43
CA LYS A 114 14.94 -29.42 0.33
C LYS A 114 16.36 -29.05 0.71
N ILE A 115 16.99 -29.89 1.52
CA ILE A 115 18.38 -29.76 1.92
C ILE A 115 19.20 -30.81 1.19
N VAL A 116 20.24 -30.38 0.49
CA VAL A 116 21.23 -31.27 -0.16
C VAL A 116 22.54 -31.09 0.57
N ILE A 117 23.18 -32.21 0.97
CA ILE A 117 24.44 -32.23 1.67
C ILE A 117 25.43 -33.04 0.84
N GLN A 118 26.52 -32.42 0.42
CA GLN A 118 27.57 -33.03 -0.39
C GLN A 118 28.92 -32.88 0.31
N GLN A 119 29.84 -33.79 0.07
CA GLN A 119 31.22 -33.65 0.54
C GLN A 119 31.85 -32.40 -0.08
N ASN A 120 32.48 -31.58 0.77
CA ASN A 120 33.29 -30.45 0.29
C ASN A 120 34.62 -30.96 -0.28
N GLU A 121 35.27 -30.19 -1.14
CA GLU A 121 36.61 -30.54 -1.71
C GLU A 121 37.66 -30.82 -0.64
N GLY A 122 37.54 -30.24 0.53
CA GLY A 122 38.41 -30.48 1.70
C GLY A 122 38.03 -31.68 2.58
N PHE A 123 37.02 -32.48 2.19
CA PHE A 123 36.53 -33.61 2.96
C PHE A 123 37.61 -34.69 3.08
N THR A 124 37.86 -35.16 4.30
CA THR A 124 38.73 -36.32 4.59
C THR A 124 38.05 -37.14 5.69
N ALA A 125 37.64 -38.37 5.36
CA ALA A 125 36.98 -39.25 6.29
C ALA A 125 37.78 -39.41 7.61
N SER A 126 37.05 -39.36 8.71
CA SER A 126 37.59 -39.51 10.09
C SER A 126 38.58 -38.44 10.58
N THR A 127 39.01 -37.49 9.72
CA THR A 127 39.96 -36.44 10.11
C THR A 127 39.49 -35.03 9.82
N ASN A 128 38.75 -34.82 8.75
CA ASN A 128 38.19 -33.52 8.38
C ASN A 128 36.85 -33.72 7.60
N GLU A 129 35.79 -34.03 8.32
CA GLU A 129 34.44 -34.21 7.72
C GLU A 129 33.79 -32.86 7.54
N VAL A 130 33.91 -32.29 6.35
CA VAL A 130 33.32 -31.01 5.94
C VAL A 130 32.40 -31.19 4.75
N TYR A 131 31.29 -30.51 4.80
CA TYR A 131 30.21 -30.63 3.81
C TYR A 131 29.84 -29.28 3.24
N ASP A 132 29.34 -29.26 2.00
CA ASP A 132 28.59 -28.16 1.42
C ASP A 132 27.11 -28.45 1.61
N VAL A 133 26.41 -27.53 2.27
CA VAL A 133 25.01 -27.67 2.60
C VAL A 133 24.23 -26.65 1.76
N SER A 134 23.39 -27.15 0.86
CA SER A 134 22.59 -26.33 -0.07
C SER A 134 21.11 -26.42 0.27
N THR A 135 20.44 -25.27 0.28
CA THR A 135 18.99 -25.15 0.44
C THR A 135 18.35 -24.91 -0.92
N TYR A 136 17.32 -25.67 -1.22
CA TYR A 136 16.50 -25.51 -2.40
C TYR A 136 15.03 -25.27 -2.02
N ILE A 137 14.33 -24.50 -2.84
CA ILE A 137 12.87 -24.47 -2.89
C ILE A 137 12.47 -25.08 -4.24
N ASP A 138 11.77 -26.21 -4.22
CA ASP A 138 11.52 -27.07 -5.38
C ASP A 138 12.86 -27.43 -6.09
N THR A 139 13.09 -26.86 -7.26
CA THR A 139 14.31 -27.05 -8.06
C THR A 139 15.30 -25.87 -7.99
N THR A 140 14.89 -24.77 -7.37
CA THR A 140 15.69 -23.52 -7.31
C THR A 140 16.63 -23.55 -6.13
N LEU A 141 17.95 -23.45 -6.39
CA LEU A 141 18.96 -23.24 -5.37
C LEU A 141 18.82 -21.82 -4.80
N VAL A 142 18.66 -21.72 -3.47
CA VAL A 142 18.44 -20.42 -2.78
C VAL A 142 19.55 -20.06 -1.80
N ASP A 143 20.31 -21.04 -1.31
CA ASP A 143 21.44 -20.81 -0.41
C ASP A 143 22.43 -21.96 -0.49
N THR A 144 23.72 -21.69 -0.25
CA THR A 144 24.77 -22.70 -0.10
C THR A 144 25.79 -22.25 0.94
N GLN A 145 25.96 -23.05 1.98
CA GLN A 145 26.96 -22.86 3.03
C GLN A 145 28.06 -23.92 2.88
N LYS A 146 29.30 -23.45 2.69
CA LYS A 146 30.42 -24.31 2.33
C LYS A 146 31.29 -24.69 3.51
N ALA A 147 31.93 -25.87 3.44
CA ALA A 147 32.90 -26.36 4.40
C ALA A 147 32.36 -26.42 5.86
N VAL A 148 31.11 -26.80 6.01
CA VAL A 148 30.40 -26.91 7.31
C VAL A 148 30.73 -28.24 7.95
N LYS A 149 31.02 -28.27 9.28
CA LYS A 149 31.33 -29.49 10.04
C LYS A 149 30.15 -30.05 10.80
N ALA A 150 29.28 -29.17 11.31
CA ALA A 150 28.13 -29.53 12.13
C ALA A 150 26.93 -28.65 11.83
N VAL A 151 25.74 -29.11 12.17
CA VAL A 151 24.50 -28.29 12.04
C VAL A 151 24.61 -26.98 12.83
N ALA A 152 25.32 -26.98 13.95
CA ALA A 152 25.54 -25.79 14.78
C ALA A 152 26.39 -24.69 14.10
N ASP A 153 27.13 -25.03 13.04
CA ASP A 153 27.94 -24.08 12.27
C ASP A 153 27.12 -23.42 11.15
N LEU A 154 25.91 -23.91 10.87
CA LEU A 154 25.00 -23.36 9.87
C LEU A 154 24.32 -22.07 10.36
N THR A 155 24.23 -21.10 9.49
CA THR A 155 23.53 -19.85 9.75
C THR A 155 22.13 -19.90 9.12
N ASP A 156 21.11 -19.42 9.84
CA ASP A 156 19.74 -19.30 9.33
C ASP A 156 19.72 -18.45 8.05
N ASN A 157 18.87 -18.85 7.13
CA ASN A 157 18.66 -18.13 5.88
C ASN A 157 17.21 -17.64 5.75
N ASP A 158 16.81 -17.16 4.58
CA ASP A 158 15.45 -16.64 4.35
C ASP A 158 14.36 -17.71 4.39
N TYR A 159 14.74 -19.00 4.36
CA TYR A 159 13.81 -20.12 4.25
C TYR A 159 13.83 -21.07 5.43
N LEU A 160 15.00 -21.24 6.06
CA LEU A 160 15.24 -22.25 7.08
C LEU A 160 15.76 -21.65 8.38
N HIS A 161 15.28 -22.22 9.47
CA HIS A 161 15.88 -22.13 10.78
C HIS A 161 16.56 -23.47 11.09
N TRP A 162 17.90 -23.47 11.25
CA TRP A 162 18.67 -24.68 11.49
C TRP A 162 18.51 -25.13 12.92
N LYS A 163 18.30 -26.43 13.10
CA LYS A 163 18.12 -27.05 14.41
C LYS A 163 18.63 -28.49 14.42
N GLY A 164 18.90 -28.98 15.60
CA GLY A 164 19.31 -30.35 15.79
C GLY A 164 20.78 -30.47 16.12
N SER A 165 21.15 -31.61 16.64
CA SER A 165 22.53 -31.97 17.07
C SER A 165 23.05 -33.22 16.34
N GLU A 166 22.34 -33.68 15.33
CA GLU A 166 22.75 -34.84 14.54
C GLU A 166 23.92 -34.49 13.65
N ALA A 167 24.82 -35.47 13.44
CA ALA A 167 25.94 -35.33 12.52
C ALA A 167 25.40 -35.15 11.07
N LEU A 168 26.07 -34.23 10.35
CA LEU A 168 25.79 -34.07 8.91
C LEU A 168 26.12 -35.37 8.18
N THR A 169 25.24 -35.80 7.32
CA THR A 169 25.44 -36.97 6.46
C THR A 169 25.07 -36.61 5.02
N GLU A 170 25.90 -37.08 4.10
CA GLU A 170 25.65 -36.87 2.67
C GLU A 170 24.27 -37.36 2.28
N ASN A 171 23.55 -36.51 1.53
CA ASN A 171 22.27 -36.84 0.97
C ASN A 171 21.99 -36.03 -0.33
N ALA A 172 21.23 -36.65 -1.25
CA ALA A 172 20.89 -36.04 -2.53
C ALA A 172 19.65 -35.13 -2.47
N GLY A 173 19.00 -35.01 -1.31
CA GLY A 173 17.83 -34.16 -1.12
C GLY A 173 16.93 -34.64 0.01
N LEU A 174 17.03 -34.02 1.16
CA LEU A 174 16.16 -34.24 2.32
C LEU A 174 15.05 -33.18 2.30
N LEU A 175 13.81 -33.60 2.00
CA LEU A 175 12.64 -32.72 2.05
C LEU A 175 12.23 -32.42 3.50
N LEU A 176 11.76 -31.20 3.72
CA LEU A 176 11.00 -30.88 4.92
C LEU A 176 9.55 -31.34 4.72
N THR A 177 8.87 -31.71 5.80
CA THR A 177 7.51 -32.26 5.77
C THR A 177 6.67 -31.73 6.93
N GLY A 178 5.34 -31.85 6.82
CA GLY A 178 4.40 -31.45 7.87
C GLY A 178 4.00 -29.98 7.86
N GLY A 179 4.42 -29.20 6.86
CA GLY A 179 3.99 -27.82 6.69
C GLY A 179 2.51 -27.75 6.28
N THR A 180 1.76 -26.90 6.95
CA THR A 180 0.34 -26.64 6.64
C THR A 180 0.05 -25.17 6.64
N THR A 181 -0.77 -24.72 5.69
CA THR A 181 -1.29 -23.36 5.66
C THR A 181 -2.51 -23.25 6.57
N GLY A 182 -2.52 -22.29 7.50
CA GLY A 182 -3.66 -22.03 8.36
C GLY A 182 -4.85 -21.46 7.58
N ALA A 183 -6.03 -21.52 8.17
CA ALA A 183 -7.23 -20.92 7.59
C ALA A 183 -7.34 -19.43 7.88
N VAL A 184 -7.99 -18.69 6.98
CA VAL A 184 -8.39 -17.30 7.24
C VAL A 184 -9.58 -17.31 8.21
N GLN A 185 -9.46 -16.60 9.31
CA GLN A 185 -10.54 -16.36 10.28
C GLN A 185 -11.04 -14.93 10.13
N ASP A 186 -12.34 -14.69 10.34
CA ASP A 186 -12.90 -13.32 10.23
C ASP A 186 -12.21 -12.33 11.19
N ALA A 187 -11.75 -12.79 12.35
CA ALA A 187 -10.98 -11.99 13.30
C ALA A 187 -9.62 -11.50 12.73
N ALA A 188 -9.06 -12.18 11.72
CA ALA A 188 -7.80 -11.76 11.10
C ALA A 188 -7.91 -10.41 10.38
N TYR A 189 -9.09 -10.10 9.86
CA TYR A 189 -9.34 -8.79 9.24
C TYR A 189 -9.29 -7.66 10.28
N GLN A 190 -9.87 -7.86 11.47
CA GLN A 190 -9.74 -6.88 12.54
C GLN A 190 -8.28 -6.74 12.99
N THR A 191 -7.56 -7.85 13.12
CA THR A 191 -6.13 -7.83 13.46
C THR A 191 -5.32 -7.05 12.42
N PHE A 192 -5.63 -7.22 11.13
CA PHE A 192 -5.02 -6.41 10.06
C PHE A 192 -5.30 -4.92 10.26
N LEU A 193 -6.56 -4.54 10.47
CA LEU A 193 -6.94 -3.13 10.64
C LEU A 193 -6.25 -2.48 11.84
N ASP A 194 -6.12 -3.21 12.95
CA ASP A 194 -5.41 -2.74 14.15
C ASP A 194 -3.90 -2.58 13.90
N LYS A 195 -3.30 -3.50 13.12
CA LYS A 195 -1.88 -3.49 12.81
C LYS A 195 -1.48 -2.46 11.75
N ILE A 196 -2.37 -2.15 10.81
CA ILE A 196 -2.10 -1.20 9.73
C ILE A 196 -2.37 0.25 10.15
N GLU A 197 -3.15 0.48 11.21
CA GLU A 197 -3.53 1.82 11.66
C GLU A 197 -2.34 2.77 11.90
N PRO A 198 -1.17 2.34 12.45
CA PRO A 198 0.00 3.21 12.60
C PRO A 198 0.75 3.53 11.31
N TYR A 199 0.43 2.88 10.19
CA TYR A 199 1.12 3.06 8.92
C TYR A 199 0.45 4.14 8.07
N SER A 200 1.25 4.80 7.24
CA SER A 200 0.73 5.77 6.26
C SER A 200 0.53 5.10 4.91
N PHE A 201 -0.65 5.24 4.34
CA PHE A 201 -1.00 4.72 3.01
C PHE A 201 -2.06 5.60 2.34
N ASN A 202 -2.16 5.52 1.02
CA ASN A 202 -3.11 6.31 0.23
C ASN A 202 -4.41 5.54 -0.05
N ALA A 203 -4.31 4.21 -0.17
CA ALA A 203 -5.47 3.35 -0.34
C ALA A 203 -5.28 2.02 0.39
N VAL A 204 -6.37 1.49 0.94
CA VAL A 204 -6.45 0.14 1.49
C VAL A 204 -7.48 -0.64 0.70
N GLY A 205 -7.17 -1.88 0.32
CA GLY A 205 -8.12 -2.75 -0.38
C GLY A 205 -8.41 -4.02 0.42
N CYS A 206 -9.53 -4.66 0.10
CA CYS A 206 -9.87 -5.98 0.64
C CYS A 206 -10.70 -6.76 -0.39
N ASP A 207 -10.28 -7.99 -0.66
CA ASP A 207 -10.88 -8.91 -1.62
C ASP A 207 -11.97 -9.82 -1.03
N THR A 208 -12.44 -9.52 0.17
CA THR A 208 -13.44 -10.35 0.84
C THR A 208 -14.79 -10.33 0.12
N LYS A 209 -15.47 -11.47 0.11
CA LYS A 209 -16.90 -11.60 -0.29
C LYS A 209 -17.85 -11.41 0.89
N ASN A 210 -17.35 -11.48 2.13
CA ASN A 210 -18.15 -11.38 3.36
C ASN A 210 -18.61 -9.92 3.58
N SER A 211 -19.93 -9.68 3.53
CA SER A 211 -20.52 -8.36 3.72
C SER A 211 -20.27 -7.75 5.10
N THR A 212 -20.15 -8.58 6.13
CA THR A 212 -19.82 -8.13 7.50
C THR A 212 -18.41 -7.55 7.55
N VAL A 213 -17.46 -8.23 6.91
CA VAL A 213 -16.07 -7.76 6.81
C VAL A 213 -15.99 -6.48 5.96
N LYS A 214 -16.74 -6.40 4.84
CA LYS A 214 -16.82 -5.14 4.06
C LYS A 214 -17.33 -3.98 4.92
N GLY A 215 -18.38 -4.22 5.72
CA GLY A 215 -18.89 -3.25 6.68
C GLY A 215 -17.87 -2.84 7.74
N LEU A 216 -17.07 -3.79 8.23
CA LEU A 216 -15.98 -3.54 9.15
C LEU A 216 -14.96 -2.56 8.56
N PHE A 217 -14.50 -2.80 7.31
CA PHE A 217 -13.57 -1.91 6.60
C PHE A 217 -14.16 -0.51 6.38
N ALA A 218 -15.42 -0.42 5.94
CA ALA A 218 -16.09 0.85 5.71
C ALA A 218 -16.24 1.67 7.00
N ASN A 219 -16.63 1.04 8.11
CA ASN A 219 -16.77 1.70 9.41
C ASN A 219 -15.43 2.13 10.00
N TRP A 220 -14.39 1.29 9.88
CA TRP A 220 -13.03 1.62 10.28
C TRP A 220 -12.48 2.81 9.47
N THR A 221 -12.71 2.82 8.15
CA THR A 221 -12.33 3.94 7.29
C THR A 221 -13.03 5.24 7.72
N ARG A 222 -14.35 5.19 7.98
CA ARG A 222 -15.10 6.35 8.46
C ARG A 222 -14.55 6.87 9.79
N ARG A 223 -14.31 5.98 10.76
CA ARG A 223 -13.76 6.34 12.07
C ARG A 223 -12.41 7.06 11.94
N LEU A 224 -11.47 6.52 11.16
CA LEU A 224 -10.15 7.14 10.99
C LEU A 224 -10.24 8.48 10.27
N ARG A 225 -11.07 8.58 9.23
CA ARG A 225 -11.19 9.81 8.44
C ARG A 225 -11.92 10.91 9.20
N ASP A 226 -13.02 10.61 9.88
CA ASP A 226 -13.89 11.61 10.48
C ASP A 226 -13.49 11.94 11.92
N GLU A 227 -13.04 10.95 12.71
CA GLU A 227 -12.71 11.17 14.13
C GLU A 227 -11.22 11.42 14.37
N GLN A 228 -10.33 10.80 13.61
CA GLN A 228 -8.88 10.92 13.81
C GLN A 228 -8.19 11.81 12.76
N GLY A 229 -8.87 12.16 11.68
CA GLY A 229 -8.35 13.04 10.64
C GLY A 229 -7.35 12.37 9.69
N VAL A 230 -7.15 11.06 9.74
CA VAL A 230 -6.28 10.31 8.83
C VAL A 230 -7.01 10.04 7.52
N LYS A 231 -6.53 10.58 6.41
CA LYS A 231 -7.23 10.54 5.13
C LYS A 231 -6.61 9.53 4.17
N PHE A 232 -7.42 8.61 3.69
CA PHE A 232 -7.13 7.57 2.69
C PHE A 232 -8.43 7.05 2.10
N GLN A 233 -8.36 6.23 1.04
CA GLN A 233 -9.54 5.59 0.45
C GLN A 233 -9.51 4.07 0.67
N CYS A 234 -10.69 3.48 0.89
CA CYS A 234 -10.88 2.04 1.04
C CYS A 234 -11.55 1.48 -0.24
N VAL A 235 -10.96 0.45 -0.84
CA VAL A 235 -11.45 -0.18 -2.07
C VAL A 235 -12.03 -1.56 -1.75
N LEU A 236 -13.32 -1.74 -2.05
CA LEU A 236 -14.08 -2.97 -1.81
C LEU A 236 -14.79 -3.41 -3.09
N HIS A 237 -15.12 -4.68 -3.20
CA HIS A 237 -15.95 -5.19 -4.29
C HIS A 237 -17.42 -5.21 -3.90
N GLY A 238 -18.31 -4.64 -4.76
CA GLY A 238 -19.77 -4.77 -4.63
C GLY A 238 -20.32 -4.29 -3.28
N TYR A 239 -19.91 -3.10 -2.80
CA TYR A 239 -20.36 -2.54 -1.53
C TYR A 239 -20.79 -1.06 -1.63
N PRO A 240 -21.72 -0.70 -2.54
CA PRO A 240 -22.18 0.69 -2.68
C PRO A 240 -22.96 1.18 -1.45
N ALA A 241 -23.46 0.25 -0.60
CA ALA A 241 -24.19 0.58 0.64
C ALA A 241 -23.35 1.33 1.68
N ALA A 242 -22.04 1.48 1.49
CA ALA A 242 -21.20 2.31 2.35
C ALA A 242 -21.65 3.78 2.35
N ASP A 243 -22.10 4.30 1.19
CA ASP A 243 -22.54 5.69 0.99
C ASP A 243 -21.63 6.70 1.70
N TYR A 244 -20.34 6.63 1.35
CA TYR A 244 -19.30 7.38 2.02
C TYR A 244 -18.14 7.69 1.06
N GLU A 245 -17.66 8.94 1.08
CA GLU A 245 -16.64 9.45 0.15
C GLU A 245 -15.25 8.77 0.31
N GLY A 246 -15.00 8.13 1.44
CA GLY A 246 -13.76 7.38 1.69
C GLY A 246 -13.81 5.93 1.21
N VAL A 247 -14.92 5.46 0.63
CA VAL A 247 -15.08 4.07 0.18
C VAL A 247 -15.37 4.01 -1.32
N ILE A 248 -14.58 3.23 -2.04
CA ILE A 248 -14.76 2.93 -3.47
C ILE A 248 -15.32 1.52 -3.59
N SER A 249 -16.45 1.38 -4.28
CA SER A 249 -17.08 0.08 -4.54
C SER A 249 -16.88 -0.34 -5.98
N VAL A 250 -15.98 -1.29 -6.22
CA VAL A 250 -15.75 -1.84 -7.56
C VAL A 250 -16.91 -2.78 -7.92
N LYS A 251 -17.57 -2.53 -9.05
CA LYS A 251 -18.72 -3.30 -9.50
C LYS A 251 -18.35 -4.61 -10.19
N ASN A 252 -17.33 -4.56 -11.03
CA ASN A 252 -17.01 -5.66 -11.95
C ASN A 252 -16.42 -6.86 -11.23
N GLY A 253 -16.92 -8.05 -11.57
CA GLY A 253 -16.23 -9.31 -11.35
C GLY A 253 -15.40 -9.71 -12.57
N LEU A 254 -15.07 -11.00 -12.66
CA LEU A 254 -14.34 -11.58 -13.78
C LEU A 254 -15.30 -12.23 -14.78
N VAL A 255 -14.85 -12.42 -16.01
CA VAL A 255 -15.60 -13.19 -17.03
C VAL A 255 -15.88 -14.59 -16.49
N GLY A 256 -17.17 -14.94 -16.41
CA GLY A 256 -17.62 -16.22 -15.85
C GLY A 256 -17.71 -16.26 -14.31
N ALA A 257 -17.30 -15.24 -13.59
CA ALA A 257 -17.32 -15.14 -12.13
C ALA A 257 -17.69 -13.70 -11.70
N SER A 258 -18.96 -13.34 -11.81
CA SER A 258 -19.44 -11.97 -11.60
C SER A 258 -19.29 -11.45 -10.16
N ASP A 259 -19.10 -12.34 -9.18
CA ASP A 259 -18.90 -12.04 -7.77
C ASP A 259 -17.41 -12.11 -7.34
N ASP A 260 -16.50 -12.25 -8.30
CA ASP A 260 -15.07 -12.33 -8.04
C ASP A 260 -14.50 -10.92 -7.74
N PRO A 261 -13.83 -10.72 -6.59
CA PRO A 261 -13.37 -9.40 -6.16
C PRO A 261 -12.02 -8.98 -6.77
N SER A 262 -11.44 -9.74 -7.68
CA SER A 262 -10.04 -9.54 -8.13
C SER A 262 -9.77 -8.16 -8.76
N ALA A 263 -10.78 -7.50 -9.30
CA ALA A 263 -10.64 -6.12 -9.80
C ALA A 263 -10.25 -5.10 -8.71
N VAL A 264 -10.42 -5.44 -7.43
CA VAL A 264 -10.02 -4.61 -6.28
C VAL A 264 -8.51 -4.45 -6.19
N TYR A 265 -7.73 -5.46 -6.59
CA TYR A 265 -6.26 -5.41 -6.50
C TYR A 265 -5.69 -4.27 -7.35
N TRP A 266 -6.01 -4.28 -8.65
CA TRP A 266 -5.56 -3.23 -9.56
C TRP A 266 -6.10 -1.85 -9.15
N THR A 267 -7.38 -1.77 -8.77
CA THR A 267 -8.02 -0.52 -8.37
C THR A 267 -7.35 0.06 -7.12
N THR A 268 -7.01 -0.76 -6.13
CA THR A 268 -6.28 -0.30 -4.92
C THR A 268 -4.91 0.28 -5.29
N GLY A 269 -4.16 -0.42 -6.14
CA GLY A 269 -2.88 0.07 -6.65
C GLY A 269 -3.02 1.39 -7.41
N ALA A 270 -3.99 1.46 -8.32
CA ALA A 270 -4.25 2.62 -9.17
C ALA A 270 -4.67 3.86 -8.36
N GLU A 271 -5.61 3.70 -7.43
CA GLU A 271 -6.07 4.78 -6.56
C GLU A 271 -4.98 5.26 -5.60
N SER A 272 -4.13 4.36 -5.10
CA SER A 272 -2.99 4.75 -4.28
C SER A 272 -1.99 5.61 -5.03
N ALA A 273 -1.74 5.30 -6.30
CA ALA A 273 -0.71 5.93 -7.13
C ALA A 273 -1.22 7.10 -7.99
N CYS A 274 -2.53 7.24 -8.15
CA CYS A 274 -3.10 8.32 -8.97
C CYS A 274 -2.64 9.68 -8.44
N ALA A 275 -2.07 10.50 -9.33
CA ALA A 275 -1.61 11.83 -8.97
C ALA A 275 -2.79 12.73 -8.54
N VAL A 276 -2.53 13.66 -7.62
CA VAL A 276 -3.54 14.55 -7.02
C VAL A 276 -4.33 15.32 -8.07
N ASN A 277 -3.68 15.74 -9.15
CA ASN A 277 -4.26 16.52 -10.24
C ASN A 277 -4.81 15.66 -11.40
N ARG A 278 -5.05 14.36 -11.18
CA ARG A 278 -5.54 13.44 -12.22
C ARG A 278 -6.76 12.68 -11.76
N SER A 279 -7.56 12.26 -12.73
CA SER A 279 -8.66 11.32 -12.57
C SER A 279 -8.28 9.95 -13.14
N MET A 280 -8.83 8.89 -12.56
CA MET A 280 -8.77 7.54 -13.14
C MET A 280 -9.79 7.34 -14.26
N THR A 281 -10.73 8.28 -14.48
CA THR A 281 -11.72 8.23 -15.59
C THR A 281 -11.03 7.96 -16.91
N ASN A 282 -11.54 6.98 -17.67
CA ASN A 282 -11.03 6.53 -18.95
C ASN A 282 -9.58 5.94 -18.92
N SER A 283 -9.01 5.71 -17.75
CA SER A 283 -7.72 5.02 -17.62
C SER A 283 -7.83 3.56 -18.07
N THR A 284 -6.85 3.09 -18.82
CA THR A 284 -6.82 1.72 -19.31
C THR A 284 -6.43 0.77 -18.16
N TYR A 285 -7.18 -0.30 -17.99
CA TYR A 285 -6.79 -1.42 -17.14
C TYR A 285 -5.58 -2.14 -17.76
N THR A 286 -4.54 -2.29 -16.99
CA THR A 286 -3.25 -2.87 -17.40
C THR A 286 -2.92 -4.17 -16.67
N GLY A 287 -3.90 -4.74 -15.97
CA GLY A 287 -3.72 -5.96 -15.19
C GLY A 287 -3.85 -7.24 -16.02
N GLU A 288 -3.81 -8.36 -15.32
CA GLU A 288 -3.75 -9.71 -15.88
C GLU A 288 -5.09 -10.46 -15.81
N TYR A 289 -6.10 -9.92 -15.09
CA TYR A 289 -7.41 -10.56 -14.99
C TYR A 289 -8.31 -10.16 -16.15
N ASP A 290 -9.17 -11.07 -16.56
CA ASP A 290 -10.20 -10.83 -17.58
C ASP A 290 -11.44 -10.24 -16.90
N ILE A 291 -11.48 -8.93 -16.81
CA ILE A 291 -12.57 -8.18 -16.16
C ILE A 291 -13.84 -8.25 -17.02
N ASP A 292 -14.97 -8.65 -16.42
CA ASP A 292 -16.26 -8.64 -17.11
C ASP A 292 -16.73 -7.20 -17.35
N THR A 293 -16.76 -6.81 -18.61
CA THR A 293 -17.23 -5.50 -19.07
C THR A 293 -18.52 -5.57 -19.89
N ASN A 294 -19.22 -6.70 -19.83
CA ASN A 294 -20.43 -6.93 -20.61
C ASN A 294 -21.67 -6.28 -19.98
N TYR A 295 -21.70 -4.95 -19.96
CA TYR A 295 -22.80 -4.15 -19.43
C TYR A 295 -23.49 -3.35 -20.52
N THR A 296 -24.83 -3.27 -20.43
CA THR A 296 -25.63 -2.35 -21.24
C THR A 296 -25.45 -0.91 -20.74
N GLN A 297 -25.71 0.07 -21.62
CA GLN A 297 -25.67 1.50 -21.26
C GLN A 297 -26.51 1.81 -19.99
N THR A 298 -27.72 1.25 -19.91
CA THR A 298 -28.59 1.43 -18.75
C THR A 298 -28.02 0.86 -17.46
N GLN A 299 -27.26 -0.24 -17.54
CA GLN A 299 -26.59 -0.80 -16.37
C GLN A 299 -25.42 0.07 -15.93
N LEU A 300 -24.65 0.62 -16.87
CA LEU A 300 -23.57 1.57 -16.57
C LEU A 300 -24.11 2.86 -15.92
N GLU A 301 -25.20 3.43 -16.45
CA GLU A 301 -25.85 4.59 -15.84
C GLU A 301 -26.37 4.32 -14.42
N LYS A 302 -26.92 3.13 -14.18
CA LYS A 302 -27.36 2.71 -12.84
C LYS A 302 -26.19 2.56 -11.90
N ALA A 303 -25.07 2.01 -12.37
CA ALA A 303 -23.84 1.86 -11.57
C ALA A 303 -23.31 3.23 -11.11
N ILE A 304 -23.21 4.19 -12.02
CA ILE A 304 -22.79 5.56 -11.66
C ILE A 304 -23.73 6.16 -10.59
N LYS A 305 -25.05 6.04 -10.79
CA LYS A 305 -26.06 6.57 -9.83
C LYS A 305 -26.02 5.87 -8.47
N ALA A 306 -25.52 4.66 -8.42
CA ALA A 306 -25.33 3.89 -7.19
C ALA A 306 -23.97 4.12 -6.53
N GLY A 307 -23.10 4.96 -7.09
CA GLY A 307 -21.75 5.20 -6.57
C GLY A 307 -20.81 4.00 -6.78
N GLU A 308 -21.00 3.24 -7.87
CA GLU A 308 -20.16 2.09 -8.17
C GLU A 308 -19.06 2.44 -9.17
N PHE A 309 -17.82 2.29 -8.78
CA PHE A 309 -16.64 2.34 -9.65
C PHE A 309 -16.70 1.17 -10.63
N THR A 310 -16.71 1.46 -11.93
CA THR A 310 -17.03 0.44 -12.94
C THR A 310 -16.02 0.49 -14.09
N PHE A 311 -15.58 -0.68 -14.54
CA PHE A 311 -14.86 -0.84 -15.79
C PHE A 311 -15.85 -1.07 -16.94
N HIS A 312 -15.54 -0.54 -18.10
CA HIS A 312 -16.32 -0.71 -19.32
C HIS A 312 -15.40 -0.96 -20.51
N ARG A 313 -15.99 -1.42 -21.62
CA ARG A 313 -15.26 -1.69 -22.84
C ARG A 313 -15.25 -0.46 -23.77
N VAL A 314 -14.06 -0.06 -24.21
CA VAL A 314 -13.85 0.97 -25.22
C VAL A 314 -13.00 0.38 -26.34
N GLY A 315 -13.61 0.05 -27.47
CA GLY A 315 -12.96 -0.73 -28.51
C GLY A 315 -12.58 -2.12 -28.03
N ASP A 316 -11.30 -2.42 -28.03
CA ASP A 316 -10.69 -3.65 -27.54
C ASP A 316 -10.10 -3.54 -26.13
N GLN A 317 -10.23 -2.38 -25.48
CA GLN A 317 -9.64 -2.10 -24.17
C GLN A 317 -10.70 -2.05 -23.07
N THR A 318 -10.31 -2.56 -21.90
CA THR A 318 -11.02 -2.36 -20.64
C THR A 318 -10.54 -1.05 -20.02
N ARG A 319 -11.48 -0.14 -19.71
CA ARG A 319 -11.18 1.17 -19.15
C ARG A 319 -12.08 1.50 -17.97
N VAL A 320 -11.61 2.35 -17.08
CA VAL A 320 -12.43 2.93 -16.01
C VAL A 320 -13.51 3.83 -16.61
N LEU A 321 -14.76 3.64 -16.24
CA LEU A 321 -15.89 4.42 -16.75
C LEU A 321 -15.85 5.85 -16.19
N THR A 322 -15.86 5.97 -14.86
CA THR A 322 -15.71 7.24 -14.15
C THR A 322 -15.12 7.00 -12.77
N ASP A 323 -14.37 7.97 -12.28
CA ASP A 323 -13.55 7.91 -11.06
C ASP A 323 -14.37 8.40 -9.85
N ILE A 324 -15.23 7.52 -9.34
CA ILE A 324 -16.20 7.83 -8.27
C ILE A 324 -16.08 6.89 -7.08
N ASN A 325 -16.52 7.38 -5.92
CA ASN A 325 -16.71 6.62 -4.69
C ASN A 325 -18.19 6.31 -4.42
N THR A 326 -18.50 5.72 -3.27
CA THR A 326 -19.87 5.29 -2.94
C THR A 326 -20.77 6.41 -2.43
N PHE A 327 -20.30 7.64 -2.28
CA PHE A 327 -21.11 8.74 -1.76
C PHE A 327 -22.17 9.18 -2.76
N VAL A 328 -23.44 9.06 -2.41
CA VAL A 328 -24.61 9.42 -3.23
C VAL A 328 -25.64 10.25 -2.46
N SER A 329 -25.59 10.25 -1.13
CA SER A 329 -26.51 11.01 -0.26
C SER A 329 -26.02 12.45 -0.07
N VAL A 330 -26.18 13.28 -1.11
CA VAL A 330 -25.79 14.70 -1.09
C VAL A 330 -26.55 15.46 0.00
N THR A 331 -25.82 16.32 0.75
CA THR A 331 -26.34 17.18 1.82
C THR A 331 -25.91 18.62 1.60
N ASP A 332 -26.41 19.53 2.44
CA ASP A 332 -25.98 20.95 2.41
C ASP A 332 -24.49 21.13 2.78
N GLU A 333 -23.92 20.21 3.54
CA GLU A 333 -22.51 20.23 3.95
C GLU A 333 -21.59 19.50 2.96
N LYS A 334 -22.11 18.51 2.22
CA LYS A 334 -21.35 17.70 1.26
C LYS A 334 -22.08 17.70 -0.08
N SER A 335 -21.55 18.48 -1.05
CA SER A 335 -22.08 18.53 -2.41
C SER A 335 -21.79 17.25 -3.20
N ALA A 336 -22.33 17.15 -4.41
CA ALA A 336 -22.05 16.05 -5.32
C ALA A 336 -20.54 15.90 -5.68
N ASP A 337 -19.74 16.97 -5.50
CA ASP A 337 -18.29 16.91 -5.75
C ASP A 337 -17.57 15.89 -4.87
N PHE A 338 -18.11 15.61 -3.68
CA PHE A 338 -17.57 14.59 -2.78
C PHE A 338 -17.72 13.16 -3.32
N SER A 339 -18.52 12.93 -4.35
CA SER A 339 -18.59 11.63 -5.04
C SER A 339 -17.38 11.39 -5.97
N SER A 340 -16.62 12.42 -6.32
CA SER A 340 -15.43 12.32 -7.17
C SER A 340 -14.19 11.91 -6.38
N ASN A 341 -13.54 10.80 -6.76
CA ASN A 341 -12.28 10.40 -6.15
C ASN A 341 -11.15 11.41 -6.44
N GLN A 342 -11.17 12.10 -7.59
CA GLN A 342 -10.20 13.15 -7.87
C GLN A 342 -10.32 14.30 -6.88
N VAL A 343 -11.53 14.77 -6.58
CA VAL A 343 -11.79 15.81 -5.57
C VAL A 343 -11.33 15.31 -4.20
N MET A 344 -11.70 14.09 -3.82
CA MET A 344 -11.31 13.51 -2.55
C MET A 344 -9.78 13.38 -2.42
N ARG A 345 -9.06 13.02 -3.48
CA ARG A 345 -7.59 12.99 -3.47
C ARG A 345 -6.97 14.35 -3.17
N VAL A 346 -7.53 15.42 -3.72
CA VAL A 346 -7.06 16.80 -3.43
C VAL A 346 -7.28 17.14 -1.95
N LEU A 347 -8.50 16.92 -1.45
CA LEU A 347 -8.85 17.20 -0.06
C LEU A 347 -8.05 16.36 0.93
N ASP A 348 -7.87 15.07 0.64
CA ASP A 348 -7.08 14.14 1.45
C ASP A 348 -5.59 14.53 1.46
N GLN A 349 -5.06 14.97 0.32
CA GLN A 349 -3.67 15.45 0.24
C GLN A 349 -3.48 16.69 1.10
N ILE A 350 -4.36 17.69 0.99
CA ILE A 350 -4.32 18.89 1.83
C ILE A 350 -4.33 18.50 3.30
N ALA A 351 -5.27 17.67 3.73
CA ALA A 351 -5.41 17.29 5.13
C ALA A 351 -4.16 16.57 5.66
N ASN A 352 -3.63 15.60 4.93
CA ASN A 352 -2.47 14.82 5.35
C ASN A 352 -1.19 15.66 5.35
N ASP A 353 -0.97 16.50 4.33
CA ASP A 353 0.22 17.33 4.22
C ASP A 353 0.24 18.41 5.31
N ILE A 354 -0.89 19.08 5.55
CA ILE A 354 -0.99 20.10 6.61
C ILE A 354 -0.85 19.46 8.00
N ALA A 355 -1.43 18.26 8.23
CA ALA A 355 -1.25 17.52 9.47
C ALA A 355 0.23 17.16 9.69
N SER A 356 0.92 16.67 8.66
CA SER A 356 2.34 16.34 8.69
C SER A 356 3.21 17.58 8.95
N LEU A 357 2.92 18.69 8.25
CA LEU A 357 3.58 19.97 8.45
C LEU A 357 3.39 20.47 9.89
N PHE A 358 2.18 20.47 10.40
CA PHE A 358 1.87 20.90 11.76
C PHE A 358 2.62 20.06 12.80
N ASN A 359 2.58 18.74 12.69
CA ASN A 359 3.26 17.82 13.60
C ASN A 359 4.79 17.99 13.56
N SER A 360 5.37 18.19 12.39
CA SER A 360 6.83 18.27 12.24
C SER A 360 7.41 19.64 12.64
N LYS A 361 6.71 20.73 12.33
CA LYS A 361 7.24 22.10 12.45
C LYS A 361 6.64 22.87 13.62
N TYR A 362 5.35 22.71 13.92
CA TYR A 362 4.61 23.59 14.84
C TYR A 362 4.33 22.95 16.20
N LEU A 363 3.93 21.70 16.24
CA LEU A 363 3.45 21.04 17.45
C LEU A 363 4.52 21.04 18.56
N GLY A 364 4.25 21.79 19.65
CA GLY A 364 5.16 21.93 20.78
C GLY A 364 6.45 22.73 20.51
N LYS A 365 6.61 23.29 19.32
CA LYS A 365 7.85 24.00 18.89
C LYS A 365 7.65 25.48 18.64
N VAL A 366 6.51 25.89 18.08
CA VAL A 366 6.19 27.28 17.74
C VAL A 366 5.14 27.82 18.71
N GLN A 367 5.35 29.04 19.17
CA GLN A 367 4.40 29.67 20.08
C GLN A 367 3.12 30.07 19.35
N ASN A 368 1.95 29.92 20.00
CA ASN A 368 0.67 30.34 19.47
C ASN A 368 0.44 31.83 19.70
N ASP A 369 1.29 32.67 19.10
CA ASP A 369 1.17 34.11 19.04
C ASP A 369 0.89 34.60 17.61
N ALA A 370 0.79 35.89 17.41
CA ALA A 370 0.53 36.47 16.08
C ALA A 370 1.60 36.06 15.06
N SER A 371 2.87 36.00 15.44
CA SER A 371 3.98 35.62 14.56
C SER A 371 3.93 34.13 14.19
N GLY A 372 3.68 33.26 15.17
CA GLY A 372 3.54 31.82 14.93
C GLY A 372 2.37 31.49 14.00
N ARG A 373 1.22 32.17 14.17
CA ARG A 373 0.07 32.00 13.28
C ARG A 373 0.32 32.49 11.85
N VAL A 374 1.03 33.65 11.69
CA VAL A 374 1.46 34.14 10.37
C VAL A 374 2.41 33.13 9.70
N SER A 375 3.31 32.52 10.46
CA SER A 375 4.20 31.48 9.91
C SER A 375 3.41 30.26 9.41
N LEU A 376 2.43 29.77 10.16
CA LEU A 376 1.57 28.67 9.75
C LEU A 376 0.74 29.03 8.51
N TRP A 377 0.14 30.23 8.50
CA TRP A 377 -0.56 30.74 7.33
C TRP A 377 0.32 30.75 6.08
N SER A 378 1.56 31.26 6.20
CA SER A 378 2.50 31.32 5.07
C SER A 378 2.83 29.93 4.51
N ASP A 379 2.99 28.92 5.37
CA ASP A 379 3.25 27.55 4.93
C ASP A 379 2.03 26.94 4.24
N ILE A 380 0.81 27.16 4.74
CA ILE A 380 -0.43 26.68 4.10
C ILE A 380 -0.59 27.33 2.72
N VAL A 381 -0.39 28.66 2.63
CA VAL A 381 -0.44 29.40 1.35
C VAL A 381 0.59 28.86 0.36
N ALA A 382 1.81 28.57 0.81
CA ALA A 382 2.84 27.98 -0.04
C ALA A 382 2.46 26.59 -0.56
N HIS A 383 1.85 25.76 0.29
CA HIS A 383 1.34 24.45 -0.10
C HIS A 383 0.24 24.56 -1.17
N HIS A 384 -0.75 25.43 -0.98
CA HIS A 384 -1.86 25.61 -1.92
C HIS A 384 -1.40 26.22 -3.25
N THR A 385 -0.39 27.11 -3.21
CA THR A 385 0.25 27.62 -4.43
C THR A 385 0.88 26.48 -5.26
N GLN A 386 1.46 25.47 -4.61
CA GLN A 386 1.97 24.28 -5.32
C GLN A 386 0.81 23.46 -5.94
N LEU A 387 -0.29 23.25 -5.21
CA LEU A 387 -1.48 22.56 -5.73
C LEU A 387 -2.07 23.32 -6.94
N GLN A 388 -2.13 24.64 -6.90
CA GLN A 388 -2.58 25.45 -8.02
C GLN A 388 -1.61 25.35 -9.23
N THR A 389 -0.30 25.35 -8.98
CA THR A 389 0.72 25.22 -10.03
C THR A 389 0.56 23.92 -10.82
N ILE A 390 0.25 22.82 -10.13
CA ILE A 390 -0.04 21.52 -10.77
C ILE A 390 -1.48 21.38 -11.26
N ARG A 391 -2.33 22.41 -11.11
CA ARG A 391 -3.75 22.42 -11.47
C ARG A 391 -4.60 21.39 -10.72
N ALA A 392 -4.27 21.13 -9.46
CA ALA A 392 -5.11 20.34 -8.56
C ALA A 392 -6.23 21.18 -7.95
N ILE A 393 -5.97 22.48 -7.74
CA ILE A 393 -6.96 23.49 -7.34
C ILE A 393 -6.87 24.67 -8.31
N GLU A 394 -7.93 25.50 -8.34
CA GLU A 394 -7.97 26.72 -9.14
C GLU A 394 -8.44 27.93 -8.30
N ASN A 395 -8.23 29.14 -8.86
CA ASN A 395 -8.68 30.42 -8.26
C ASN A 395 -8.24 30.63 -6.81
N PHE A 396 -7.12 30.02 -6.39
CA PHE A 396 -6.61 30.18 -5.04
C PHE A 396 -5.95 31.54 -4.87
N ASP A 397 -6.36 32.23 -3.83
CA ASP A 397 -5.75 33.47 -3.35
C ASP A 397 -5.39 33.33 -1.87
N SER A 398 -4.33 33.98 -1.45
CA SER A 398 -3.84 33.89 -0.07
C SER A 398 -4.85 34.39 0.99
N SER A 399 -5.81 35.21 0.61
CA SER A 399 -6.92 35.67 1.47
C SER A 399 -7.96 34.57 1.72
N SER A 400 -7.96 33.48 0.94
CA SER A 400 -8.82 32.31 1.14
C SER A 400 -8.44 31.50 2.39
N VAL A 401 -7.27 31.74 2.97
CA VAL A 401 -6.79 31.07 4.19
C VAL A 401 -6.75 32.08 5.33
N THR A 402 -7.39 31.74 6.44
CA THR A 402 -7.27 32.52 7.69
C THR A 402 -6.78 31.61 8.82
N VAL A 403 -5.84 32.13 9.62
CA VAL A 403 -5.29 31.42 10.79
C VAL A 403 -5.52 32.26 12.02
N SER A 404 -6.36 31.78 12.92
CA SER A 404 -6.75 32.45 14.14
C SER A 404 -6.41 31.64 15.39
N GLN A 405 -6.50 32.28 16.55
CA GLN A 405 -6.45 31.52 17.79
C GLN A 405 -7.76 30.74 17.94
N GLY A 406 -7.66 29.44 18.27
CA GLY A 406 -8.80 28.64 18.62
C GLY A 406 -9.33 28.93 20.03
N ASP A 407 -10.30 28.16 20.49
CA ASP A 407 -11.00 28.36 21.77
C ASP A 407 -10.06 28.33 22.99
N MET A 408 -8.96 27.60 22.89
CA MET A 408 -7.95 27.53 23.95
C MET A 408 -6.65 28.23 23.53
N LYS A 409 -5.90 28.76 24.52
CA LYS A 409 -4.60 29.41 24.25
C LYS A 409 -3.62 28.56 23.45
N LYS A 410 -3.70 27.25 23.51
CA LYS A 410 -2.83 26.30 22.80
C LYS A 410 -3.41 25.76 21.50
N SER A 411 -4.62 26.15 21.13
CA SER A 411 -5.28 25.73 19.90
C SER A 411 -5.22 26.82 18.83
N VAL A 412 -5.11 26.40 17.58
CA VAL A 412 -5.16 27.25 16.38
C VAL A 412 -6.36 26.78 15.55
N ALA A 413 -7.14 27.72 15.03
CA ALA A 413 -8.20 27.49 14.09
C ALA A 413 -7.77 28.00 12.71
N VAL A 414 -8.03 27.18 11.69
CA VAL A 414 -7.77 27.52 10.29
C VAL A 414 -9.09 27.41 9.53
N GLU A 415 -9.42 28.45 8.80
CA GLU A 415 -10.49 28.44 7.80
C GLU A 415 -9.82 28.53 6.43
N ASP A 416 -10.17 27.60 5.53
CA ASP A 416 -9.46 27.37 4.28
C ASP A 416 -10.48 27.10 3.16
N HIS A 417 -10.51 27.98 2.16
CA HIS A 417 -11.41 27.87 1.03
C HIS A 417 -10.63 27.45 -0.20
N VAL A 418 -10.88 26.23 -0.68
CA VAL A 418 -10.23 25.65 -1.86
C VAL A 418 -11.25 25.22 -2.91
N GLN A 419 -10.87 25.35 -4.17
CA GLN A 419 -11.66 24.90 -5.32
C GLN A 419 -10.90 23.80 -6.07
N PRO A 420 -11.17 22.51 -5.79
CA PRO A 420 -10.57 21.41 -6.53
C PRO A 420 -10.96 21.44 -8.00
N VAL A 421 -10.03 21.09 -8.88
CA VAL A 421 -10.25 20.95 -10.32
C VAL A 421 -10.63 19.52 -10.67
N SER A 422 -11.68 19.35 -11.48
CA SER A 422 -12.09 18.05 -11.99
C SER A 422 -11.69 17.88 -13.45
N ALA A 423 -11.41 16.64 -13.88
CA ALA A 423 -11.16 16.30 -15.27
C ALA A 423 -12.43 16.49 -16.12
N MET A 424 -12.24 16.77 -17.42
CA MET A 424 -13.38 16.86 -18.35
C MET A 424 -13.91 15.45 -18.64
N GLU A 425 -15.18 15.20 -18.31
CA GLU A 425 -15.82 13.90 -18.55
C GLU A 425 -16.93 13.98 -19.61
N GLN A 426 -17.51 15.16 -19.86
CA GLN A 426 -18.63 15.33 -20.77
C GLN A 426 -18.40 16.49 -21.73
N LEU A 427 -18.59 16.24 -23.03
CA LEU A 427 -18.55 17.26 -24.09
C LEU A 427 -19.95 17.44 -24.72
N TYR A 428 -20.48 18.64 -24.61
CA TYR A 428 -21.69 19.03 -25.32
C TYR A 428 -21.32 20.00 -26.43
N MET A 429 -21.48 19.59 -27.69
CA MET A 429 -21.13 20.40 -28.85
C MET A 429 -22.33 20.55 -29.77
N LYS A 430 -22.65 21.79 -30.12
CA LYS A 430 -23.67 22.11 -31.15
C LYS A 430 -22.93 22.59 -32.40
N VAL A 431 -23.09 21.85 -33.51
CA VAL A 431 -22.59 22.27 -34.84
C VAL A 431 -23.73 22.89 -35.61
N ILE A 432 -23.53 24.10 -36.10
CA ILE A 432 -24.49 24.81 -36.98
C ILE A 432 -23.87 24.80 -38.38
N VAL A 433 -24.59 24.22 -39.34
CA VAL A 433 -24.18 24.23 -40.76
C VAL A 433 -24.95 25.36 -41.41
N GLU A 434 -24.24 26.33 -42.03
CA GLU A 434 -24.78 27.43 -42.80
C GLU A 434 -24.82 27.11 -44.30
#